data_3b16f246f55f046147c3c14fb7037b91
#
_entry.id   3b16f246f55f046147c3c14fb7037b91
#
_cell.length_a   1.000
_cell.length_b   1.000
_cell.length_c   1.000
_cell.angle_alpha   90.00
_cell.angle_beta   90.00
_cell.angle_gamma   90.00
#
_symmetry.space_group_name_H-M   'P 1'
#
loop_
_entity.id
_entity.type
_entity.pdbx_description
1 polymer ?
#
loop_
_entity_poly.entity_id
_entity_poly.type
_entity_poly.pdbx_seq_one_letter_code
_entity_poly.pdbx_strand_id
1 'polypeptide(L)'
;MSNDSKRTGKINRRSDILKAAEKLMRSRGLSGVTTRQISKEVGCSEGALYVHFEGRLELLLAMLEESLPRMLQPLQALKESVGQGSAQRNLVQALIGIFKFHQGVIPTTAGLFAEPELLVAYRNSLNRQDKGPHLSMKVLEEYIRSEQELGRIDTQVDSRLAASLMMSSSFFRAFIEEFFGKPIKPAWHEFARQLIATVAPEPSKKRQS
;
A
#
# COMPACT_ATOMS: atom_id res chain seq x y z
N MET A 1 18.23 39.84 -3.54
CA MET A 1 17.00 39.08 -3.79
C MET A 1 17.31 37.96 -4.81
N SER A 2 18.04 36.90 -4.45
CA SER A 2 18.36 35.84 -5.45
C SER A 2 18.75 34.49 -4.86
N ASN A 3 18.31 34.13 -3.63
CA ASN A 3 18.70 32.86 -3.03
C ASN A 3 17.51 31.90 -2.77
N ASP A 4 16.28 32.35 -2.91
CA ASP A 4 15.07 31.53 -2.62
C ASP A 4 14.61 30.66 -3.80
N SER A 5 14.85 31.13 -5.04
CA SER A 5 14.45 30.37 -6.24
C SER A 5 15.30 29.11 -6.49
N LYS A 6 16.54 29.07 -5.96
CA LYS A 6 17.43 27.89 -6.06
C LYS A 6 17.08 26.78 -5.04
N ARG A 7 16.49 27.12 -3.89
CA ARG A 7 16.07 26.15 -2.86
C ARG A 7 14.79 25.42 -3.26
N THR A 8 13.81 26.12 -3.80
CA THR A 8 12.55 25.55 -4.32
C THR A 8 12.80 24.64 -5.52
N GLY A 9 13.70 25.01 -6.43
CA GLY A 9 14.10 24.16 -7.57
C GLY A 9 14.82 22.87 -7.18
N LYS A 10 15.49 22.83 -6.01
CA LYS A 10 16.22 21.63 -5.53
C LYS A 10 15.30 20.62 -4.84
N ILE A 11 14.26 21.06 -4.16
CA ILE A 11 13.25 20.20 -3.53
C ILE A 11 12.36 19.52 -4.60
N ASN A 12 11.98 20.25 -5.64
CA ASN A 12 11.22 19.68 -6.76
C ASN A 12 11.99 18.60 -7.52
N ARG A 13 13.31 18.75 -7.73
CA ARG A 13 14.09 17.79 -8.51
C ARG A 13 14.14 16.40 -7.91
N ARG A 14 14.31 16.24 -6.58
CA ARG A 14 14.31 14.93 -5.94
C ARG A 14 12.96 14.23 -6.12
N SER A 15 11.88 14.92 -5.86
CA SER A 15 10.52 14.40 -6.07
C SER A 15 10.24 14.08 -7.55
N ASP A 16 10.69 14.91 -8.49
CA ASP A 16 10.52 14.68 -9.92
C ASP A 16 11.28 13.44 -10.40
N ILE A 17 12.49 13.22 -9.87
CA ILE A 17 13.29 12.01 -10.13
C ILE A 17 12.54 10.77 -9.64
N LEU A 18 11.99 10.78 -8.43
CA LEU A 18 11.26 9.64 -7.85
C LEU A 18 9.95 9.35 -8.61
N LYS A 19 9.21 10.39 -9.02
CA LYS A 19 8.01 10.24 -9.88
C LYS A 19 8.35 9.65 -11.24
N ALA A 20 9.44 10.11 -11.86
CA ALA A 20 9.90 9.57 -13.14
C ALA A 20 10.33 8.10 -13.00
N ALA A 21 11.03 7.75 -11.92
CA ALA A 21 11.41 6.38 -11.62
C ALA A 21 10.17 5.49 -11.42
N GLU A 22 9.17 5.93 -10.66
CA GLU A 22 7.90 5.22 -10.46
C GLU A 22 7.16 5.00 -11.79
N LYS A 23 7.07 6.03 -12.64
CA LYS A 23 6.43 5.96 -13.96
C LYS A 23 7.13 4.94 -14.87
N LEU A 24 8.46 5.01 -14.95
CA LEU A 24 9.26 4.09 -15.76
C LEU A 24 9.15 2.65 -15.26
N MET A 25 9.18 2.46 -13.95
CA MET A 25 9.03 1.16 -13.33
C MET A 25 7.67 0.52 -13.64
N ARG A 26 6.58 1.28 -13.56
CA ARG A 26 5.24 0.79 -13.93
C ARG A 26 5.13 0.38 -15.38
N SER A 27 5.85 1.05 -16.29
CA SER A 27 5.79 0.78 -17.72
C SER A 27 6.78 -0.28 -18.22
N ARG A 28 7.89 -0.51 -17.51
CA ARG A 28 9.02 -1.33 -17.99
C ARG A 28 9.48 -2.38 -16.96
N GLY A 29 8.85 -2.44 -15.82
CA GLY A 29 9.30 -3.25 -14.70
C GLY A 29 10.54 -2.66 -13.99
N LEU A 30 10.85 -3.18 -12.81
CA LEU A 30 11.92 -2.68 -11.95
C LEU A 30 13.31 -2.85 -12.60
N SER A 31 13.58 -4.02 -13.18
CA SER A 31 14.86 -4.33 -13.83
C SER A 31 15.13 -3.49 -15.11
N GLY A 32 14.07 -2.97 -15.74
CA GLY A 32 14.16 -2.12 -16.92
C GLY A 32 14.47 -0.65 -16.62
N VAL A 33 14.58 -0.24 -15.35
CA VAL A 33 14.78 1.16 -14.95
C VAL A 33 16.26 1.43 -14.69
N THR A 34 16.85 2.33 -15.47
CA THR A 34 18.24 2.81 -15.31
C THR A 34 18.28 4.29 -14.95
N THR A 35 19.36 4.73 -14.29
CA THR A 35 19.61 6.14 -13.97
C THR A 35 19.58 7.02 -15.22
N ARG A 36 20.12 6.53 -16.33
CA ARG A 36 20.10 7.21 -17.63
C ARG A 36 18.70 7.43 -18.19
N GLN A 37 17.82 6.45 -18.04
CA GLN A 37 16.43 6.59 -18.49
C GLN A 37 15.65 7.56 -17.61
N ILE A 38 15.88 7.51 -16.29
CA ILE A 38 15.27 8.43 -15.34
C ILE A 38 15.72 9.87 -15.62
N SER A 39 17.02 10.10 -15.78
CA SER A 39 17.55 11.44 -16.06
C SER A 39 17.01 12.00 -17.39
N LYS A 40 16.85 11.17 -18.42
CA LYS A 40 16.21 11.55 -19.67
C LYS A 40 14.73 11.91 -19.49
N GLU A 41 13.99 11.15 -18.71
CA GLU A 41 12.57 11.42 -18.43
C GLU A 41 12.37 12.73 -17.66
N VAL A 42 13.27 13.05 -16.73
CA VAL A 42 13.24 14.30 -15.93
C VAL A 42 13.79 15.49 -16.73
N GLY A 43 14.53 15.26 -17.81
CA GLY A 43 15.21 16.31 -18.57
C GLY A 43 16.46 16.86 -17.86
N CYS A 44 17.21 16.02 -17.14
CA CYS A 44 18.44 16.39 -16.47
C CYS A 44 19.62 15.50 -16.89
N SER A 45 20.85 15.88 -16.52
CA SER A 45 22.01 15.02 -16.70
C SER A 45 22.04 13.90 -15.65
N GLU A 46 22.67 12.77 -15.95
CA GLU A 46 22.90 11.71 -14.97
C GLU A 46 23.68 12.22 -13.74
N GLY A 47 24.67 13.11 -13.94
CA GLY A 47 25.40 13.75 -12.86
C GLY A 47 24.49 14.54 -11.90
N ALA A 48 23.43 15.19 -12.41
CA ALA A 48 22.45 15.87 -11.57
C ALA A 48 21.60 14.89 -10.74
N LEU A 49 21.38 13.68 -11.21
CA LEU A 49 20.72 12.61 -10.45
C LEU A 49 21.62 12.14 -9.30
N TYR A 50 22.92 11.96 -9.55
CA TYR A 50 23.91 11.55 -8.53
C TYR A 50 24.14 12.59 -7.43
N VAL A 51 23.74 13.84 -7.62
CA VAL A 51 23.69 14.83 -6.54
C VAL A 51 22.64 14.48 -5.46
N HIS A 52 21.61 13.72 -5.83
CA HIS A 52 20.48 13.38 -4.96
C HIS A 52 20.48 11.94 -4.47
N PHE A 53 21.16 11.04 -5.20
CA PHE A 53 21.19 9.60 -4.91
C PHE A 53 22.57 9.05 -5.24
N GLU A 54 23.17 8.29 -4.34
CA GLU A 54 24.50 7.67 -4.53
C GLU A 54 24.51 6.64 -5.67
N GLY A 55 23.35 6.15 -6.08
CA GLY A 55 23.22 5.21 -7.17
C GLY A 55 21.79 4.72 -7.41
N ARG A 56 21.67 3.76 -8.33
CA ARG A 56 20.37 3.15 -8.69
C ARG A 56 19.70 2.49 -7.49
N LEU A 57 20.47 1.80 -6.64
CA LEU A 57 19.95 1.10 -5.47
C LEU A 57 19.28 2.07 -4.50
N GLU A 58 19.97 3.15 -4.12
CA GLU A 58 19.43 4.17 -3.23
C GLU A 58 18.17 4.85 -3.81
N LEU A 59 18.21 5.19 -5.10
CA LEU A 59 17.08 5.81 -5.78
C LEU A 59 15.85 4.90 -5.76
N LEU A 60 16.01 3.62 -6.08
CA LEU A 60 14.91 2.66 -6.07
C LEU A 60 14.39 2.41 -4.66
N LEU A 61 15.29 2.35 -3.67
CA LEU A 61 14.92 2.24 -2.26
C LEU A 61 14.10 3.45 -1.80
N ALA A 62 14.56 4.67 -2.09
CA ALA A 62 13.82 5.90 -1.76
C ALA A 62 12.44 5.96 -2.43
N MET A 63 12.33 5.49 -3.68
CA MET A 63 11.06 5.41 -4.38
C MET A 63 10.08 4.43 -3.71
N LEU A 64 10.58 3.27 -3.28
CA LEU A 64 9.77 2.29 -2.53
C LEU A 64 9.30 2.87 -1.19
N GLU A 65 10.17 3.58 -0.49
CA GLU A 65 9.85 4.23 0.78
C GLU A 65 8.78 5.34 0.65
N GLU A 66 8.82 6.12 -0.44
CA GLU A 66 7.78 7.14 -0.71
C GLU A 66 6.40 6.53 -1.05
N SER A 67 6.34 5.28 -1.50
CA SER A 67 5.06 4.61 -1.77
C SER A 67 4.33 4.15 -0.49
N LEU A 68 5.05 3.95 0.63
CA LEU A 68 4.50 3.44 1.90
C LEU A 68 3.40 4.34 2.52
N PRO A 69 3.51 5.69 2.53
CA PRO A 69 2.47 6.53 3.13
C PRO A 69 1.10 6.36 2.47
N ARG A 70 1.06 6.01 1.18
CA ARG A 70 -0.21 5.80 0.44
C ARG A 70 -1.01 4.60 0.97
N MET A 71 -0.33 3.60 1.54
CA MET A 71 -0.98 2.45 2.18
C MET A 71 -1.65 2.83 3.51
N LEU A 72 -1.10 3.81 4.21
CA LEU A 72 -1.52 4.14 5.58
C LEU A 72 -2.82 4.95 5.62
N GLN A 73 -3.16 5.70 4.56
CA GLN A 73 -4.35 6.57 4.54
C GLN A 73 -5.67 5.82 4.79
N PRO A 74 -6.00 4.71 4.10
CA PRO A 74 -7.23 3.98 4.37
C PRO A 74 -7.29 3.38 5.77
N LEU A 75 -6.13 3.04 6.33
CA LEU A 75 -6.01 2.46 7.66
C LEU A 75 -6.15 3.51 8.76
N GLN A 76 -5.67 4.73 8.53
CA GLN A 76 -5.84 5.84 9.45
C GLN A 76 -7.32 6.22 9.55
N ALA A 77 -8.01 6.38 8.43
CA ALA A 77 -9.45 6.63 8.39
C ALA A 77 -10.26 5.54 9.10
N LEU A 78 -9.83 4.27 8.97
CA LEU A 78 -10.45 3.15 9.68
C LEU A 78 -10.31 3.30 11.20
N LYS A 79 -9.11 3.61 11.71
CA LYS A 79 -8.90 3.84 13.16
C LYS A 79 -9.81 4.93 13.72
N GLU A 80 -9.94 6.02 12.98
CA GLU A 80 -10.76 7.18 13.36
C GLU A 80 -12.28 6.87 13.33
N SER A 81 -12.69 5.79 12.65
CA SER A 81 -14.08 5.41 12.50
C SER A 81 -14.61 4.42 13.56
N VAL A 82 -13.79 4.05 14.56
CA VAL A 82 -14.22 3.16 15.66
C VAL A 82 -15.45 3.74 16.36
N GLY A 83 -16.48 2.92 16.52
CA GLY A 83 -17.75 3.32 17.11
C GLY A 83 -18.65 4.19 16.22
N GLN A 84 -18.20 4.56 15.02
CA GLN A 84 -18.94 5.46 14.12
C GLN A 84 -19.52 4.70 12.91
N GLY A 85 -20.67 5.17 12.42
CA GLY A 85 -21.33 4.61 11.25
C GLY A 85 -21.63 3.10 11.38
N SER A 86 -21.41 2.33 10.32
CA SER A 86 -21.50 0.86 10.30
C SER A 86 -20.11 0.25 10.27
N ALA A 87 -19.80 -0.64 11.22
CA ALA A 87 -18.52 -1.33 11.31
C ALA A 87 -18.18 -2.05 9.99
N GLN A 88 -19.14 -2.77 9.41
CA GLN A 88 -18.98 -3.48 8.15
C GLN A 88 -18.70 -2.52 6.99
N ARG A 89 -19.42 -1.39 6.92
CA ARG A 89 -19.21 -0.38 5.87
C ARG A 89 -17.82 0.24 5.98
N ASN A 90 -17.35 0.53 7.18
CA ASN A 90 -16.02 1.07 7.43
C ASN A 90 -14.93 0.09 6.97
N LEU A 91 -15.07 -1.21 7.30
CA LEU A 91 -14.18 -2.27 6.82
C LEU A 91 -14.19 -2.40 5.29
N VAL A 92 -15.36 -2.33 4.65
CA VAL A 92 -15.46 -2.35 3.18
C VAL A 92 -14.71 -1.18 2.55
N GLN A 93 -14.84 0.04 3.09
CA GLN A 93 -14.13 1.22 2.58
C GLN A 93 -12.61 1.09 2.77
N ALA A 94 -12.16 0.62 3.94
CA ALA A 94 -10.74 0.34 4.17
C ALA A 94 -10.21 -0.70 3.17
N LEU A 95 -10.95 -1.78 2.95
CA LEU A 95 -10.57 -2.85 2.04
C LEU A 95 -10.50 -2.39 0.58
N ILE A 96 -11.40 -1.48 0.16
CA ILE A 96 -11.33 -0.84 -1.16
C ILE A 96 -10.03 -0.01 -1.29
N GLY A 97 -9.65 0.74 -0.27
CA GLY A 97 -8.40 1.50 -0.25
C GLY A 97 -7.16 0.61 -0.28
N ILE A 98 -7.16 -0.46 0.50
CA ILE A 98 -6.08 -1.47 0.54
C ILE A 98 -5.93 -2.15 -0.82
N PHE A 99 -7.02 -2.49 -1.49
CA PHE A 99 -6.98 -3.08 -2.83
C PHE A 99 -6.35 -2.14 -3.87
N LYS A 100 -6.74 -0.87 -3.88
CA LYS A 100 -6.12 0.14 -4.76
C LYS A 100 -4.61 0.27 -4.52
N PHE A 101 -4.20 0.18 -3.26
CA PHE A 101 -2.77 0.14 -2.91
C PHE A 101 -2.10 -1.11 -3.48
N HIS A 102 -2.68 -2.30 -3.30
CA HIS A 102 -2.12 -3.54 -3.83
C HIS A 102 -2.01 -3.53 -5.36
N GLN A 103 -3.01 -3.03 -6.07
CA GLN A 103 -2.94 -2.85 -7.53
C GLN A 103 -1.76 -1.96 -7.95
N GLY A 104 -1.46 -0.91 -7.16
CA GLY A 104 -0.34 -0.02 -7.46
C GLY A 104 1.03 -0.59 -7.12
N VAL A 105 1.13 -1.50 -6.13
CA VAL A 105 2.41 -1.98 -5.60
C VAL A 105 2.84 -3.35 -6.16
N ILE A 106 1.91 -4.16 -6.66
CA ILE A 106 2.22 -5.51 -7.15
C ILE A 106 3.28 -5.53 -8.26
N PRO A 107 3.22 -4.68 -9.31
CA PRO A 107 4.27 -4.68 -10.33
C PRO A 107 5.65 -4.38 -9.76
N THR A 108 5.71 -3.51 -8.75
CA THR A 108 6.94 -3.15 -8.05
C THR A 108 7.47 -4.30 -7.20
N THR A 109 6.61 -4.91 -6.39
CA THR A 109 7.00 -6.02 -5.52
C THR A 109 7.40 -7.26 -6.31
N ALA A 110 6.73 -7.56 -7.42
CA ALA A 110 7.11 -8.65 -8.31
C ALA A 110 8.54 -8.44 -8.85
N GLY A 111 8.87 -7.22 -9.30
CA GLY A 111 10.23 -6.87 -9.75
C GLY A 111 11.28 -6.92 -8.63
N LEU A 112 10.88 -6.65 -7.38
CA LEU A 112 11.80 -6.64 -6.24
C LEU A 112 12.38 -8.03 -5.95
N PHE A 113 11.63 -9.09 -6.17
CA PHE A 113 12.15 -10.47 -6.02
C PHE A 113 13.21 -10.84 -7.06
N ALA A 114 13.25 -10.15 -8.20
CA ALA A 114 14.29 -10.31 -9.21
C ALA A 114 15.58 -9.48 -8.94
N GLU A 115 15.59 -8.67 -7.88
CA GLU A 115 16.69 -7.77 -7.50
C GLU A 115 17.14 -8.05 -6.05
N PRO A 116 17.94 -9.09 -5.79
CA PRO A 116 18.24 -9.56 -4.43
C PRO A 116 18.85 -8.49 -3.51
N GLU A 117 19.76 -7.68 -4.02
CA GLU A 117 20.41 -6.60 -3.25
C GLU A 117 19.40 -5.53 -2.83
N LEU A 118 18.52 -5.12 -3.75
CA LEU A 118 17.45 -4.17 -3.47
C LEU A 118 16.43 -4.74 -2.48
N LEU A 119 16.09 -6.02 -2.61
CA LEU A 119 15.19 -6.70 -1.68
C LEU A 119 15.75 -6.71 -0.25
N VAL A 120 17.04 -7.02 -0.10
CA VAL A 120 17.73 -6.99 1.22
C VAL A 120 17.74 -5.56 1.77
N ALA A 121 18.12 -4.56 0.96
CA ALA A 121 18.14 -3.16 1.37
C ALA A 121 16.75 -2.68 1.81
N TYR A 122 15.70 -3.04 1.06
CA TYR A 122 14.32 -2.68 1.37
C TYR A 122 13.81 -3.32 2.67
N ARG A 123 14.08 -4.63 2.87
CA ARG A 123 13.75 -5.32 4.13
C ARG A 123 14.43 -4.65 5.34
N ASN A 124 15.71 -4.32 5.20
CA ASN A 124 16.46 -3.64 6.25
C ASN A 124 15.89 -2.24 6.55
N SER A 125 15.48 -1.52 5.52
CA SER A 125 14.82 -0.22 5.68
C SER A 125 13.48 -0.34 6.41
N LEU A 126 12.62 -1.29 6.02
CA LEU A 126 11.35 -1.56 6.69
C LEU A 126 11.55 -1.91 8.17
N ASN A 127 12.51 -2.80 8.47
CA ASN A 127 12.82 -3.22 9.83
C ASN A 127 13.31 -2.05 10.69
N ARG A 128 14.18 -1.18 10.16
CA ARG A 128 14.67 0.01 10.89
C ARG A 128 13.56 1.02 11.20
N GLN A 129 12.54 1.09 10.36
CA GLN A 129 11.43 2.02 10.49
C GLN A 129 10.22 1.40 11.22
N ASP A 130 10.33 0.15 11.66
CA ASP A 130 9.19 -0.65 12.17
C ASP A 130 7.96 -0.55 11.25
N LYS A 131 8.19 -0.73 9.93
CA LYS A 131 7.16 -0.65 8.89
C LYS A 131 7.05 -1.97 8.15
N GLY A 132 5.87 -2.22 7.60
CA GLY A 132 5.66 -3.43 6.79
C GLY A 132 4.20 -3.86 6.75
N PRO A 133 3.90 -4.95 6.01
CA PRO A 133 2.54 -5.48 5.87
C PRO A 133 1.88 -5.86 7.20
N HIS A 134 2.66 -6.22 8.22
CA HIS A 134 2.18 -6.58 9.54
C HIS A 134 1.42 -5.42 10.23
N LEU A 135 1.79 -4.17 9.97
CA LEU A 135 1.10 -3.01 10.53
C LEU A 135 -0.33 -2.89 10.02
N SER A 136 -0.54 -3.15 8.73
CA SER A 136 -1.89 -3.13 8.14
C SER A 136 -2.78 -4.20 8.75
N MET A 137 -2.25 -5.39 8.96
CA MET A 137 -2.96 -6.48 9.63
C MET A 137 -3.30 -6.11 11.08
N LYS A 138 -2.34 -5.52 11.81
CA LYS A 138 -2.54 -5.08 13.20
C LYS A 138 -3.65 -4.03 13.30
N VAL A 139 -3.69 -3.05 12.40
CA VAL A 139 -4.74 -2.02 12.39
C VAL A 139 -6.12 -2.62 12.15
N LEU A 140 -6.25 -3.56 11.20
CA LEU A 140 -7.51 -4.25 10.95
C LEU A 140 -7.95 -5.10 12.15
N GLU A 141 -7.02 -5.84 12.76
CA GLU A 141 -7.27 -6.64 13.96
C GLU A 141 -7.74 -5.78 15.13
N GLU A 142 -7.03 -4.68 15.41
CA GLU A 142 -7.38 -3.73 16.46
C GLU A 142 -8.76 -3.11 16.24
N TYR A 143 -9.07 -2.71 14.99
CA TYR A 143 -10.38 -2.18 14.65
C TYR A 143 -11.51 -3.20 14.90
N ILE A 144 -11.35 -4.43 14.41
CA ILE A 144 -12.35 -5.50 14.62
C ILE A 144 -12.56 -5.74 16.11
N ARG A 145 -11.48 -5.81 16.89
CA ARG A 145 -11.56 -6.01 18.36
C ARG A 145 -12.29 -4.87 19.05
N SER A 146 -11.99 -3.62 18.71
CA SER A 146 -12.69 -2.46 19.28
C SER A 146 -14.18 -2.48 18.95
N GLU A 147 -14.56 -2.88 17.73
CA GLU A 147 -15.96 -2.99 17.32
C GLU A 147 -16.69 -4.19 17.99
N GLN A 148 -15.95 -5.25 18.34
CA GLN A 148 -16.46 -6.35 19.16
C GLN A 148 -16.75 -5.91 20.59
N GLU A 149 -15.84 -5.13 21.18
CA GLU A 149 -16.04 -4.55 22.54
C GLU A 149 -17.27 -3.63 22.59
N LEU A 150 -17.56 -2.93 21.48
CA LEU A 150 -18.77 -2.11 21.32
C LEU A 150 -20.03 -2.91 20.93
N GLY A 151 -19.93 -4.24 20.80
CA GLY A 151 -21.05 -5.10 20.42
C GLY A 151 -21.54 -4.91 18.98
N ARG A 152 -20.68 -4.45 18.06
CA ARG A 152 -21.02 -4.13 16.66
C ARG A 152 -20.47 -5.13 15.65
N ILE A 153 -19.53 -5.97 16.06
CA ILE A 153 -19.07 -7.17 15.36
C ILE A 153 -19.23 -8.36 16.31
N ASP A 154 -19.55 -9.53 15.77
CA ASP A 154 -19.72 -10.76 16.53
C ASP A 154 -18.42 -11.13 17.28
N THR A 155 -18.52 -11.35 18.59
CA THR A 155 -17.37 -11.71 19.45
C THR A 155 -16.80 -13.10 19.17
N GLN A 156 -17.50 -13.96 18.43
CA GLN A 156 -16.99 -15.26 17.98
C GLN A 156 -16.00 -15.15 16.83
N VAL A 157 -15.90 -13.98 16.19
CA VAL A 157 -14.94 -13.75 15.10
C VAL A 157 -13.52 -13.68 15.69
N ASP A 158 -12.62 -14.50 15.16
CA ASP A 158 -11.18 -14.30 15.37
C ASP A 158 -10.72 -13.07 14.57
N SER A 159 -10.48 -11.98 15.29
CA SER A 159 -10.10 -10.68 14.69
C SER A 159 -8.81 -10.75 13.88
N ARG A 160 -7.84 -11.56 14.32
CA ARG A 160 -6.56 -11.76 13.64
C ARG A 160 -6.73 -12.56 12.34
N LEU A 161 -7.52 -13.63 12.39
CA LEU A 161 -7.82 -14.42 11.19
C LEU A 161 -8.62 -13.61 10.19
N ALA A 162 -9.62 -12.86 10.63
CA ALA A 162 -10.40 -11.97 9.77
C ALA A 162 -9.52 -10.93 9.07
N ALA A 163 -8.62 -10.25 9.81
CA ALA A 163 -7.67 -9.30 9.25
C ALA A 163 -6.74 -9.97 8.22
N SER A 164 -6.26 -11.18 8.50
CA SER A 164 -5.41 -11.95 7.59
C SER A 164 -6.14 -12.31 6.30
N LEU A 165 -7.39 -12.76 6.38
CA LEU A 165 -8.23 -13.08 5.22
C LEU A 165 -8.52 -11.84 4.37
N MET A 166 -8.79 -10.70 4.99
CA MET A 166 -9.00 -9.43 4.29
C MET A 166 -7.77 -9.02 3.49
N MET A 167 -6.59 -9.04 4.11
CA MET A 167 -5.32 -8.69 3.46
C MET A 167 -4.97 -9.67 2.33
N SER A 168 -5.06 -10.97 2.59
CA SER A 168 -4.74 -12.01 1.61
C SER A 168 -5.67 -11.97 0.41
N SER A 169 -6.99 -11.81 0.63
CA SER A 169 -7.99 -11.69 -0.45
C SER A 169 -7.74 -10.47 -1.31
N SER A 170 -7.42 -9.33 -0.69
CA SER A 170 -7.11 -8.10 -1.40
C SER A 170 -5.84 -8.23 -2.26
N PHE A 171 -4.78 -8.79 -1.69
CA PHE A 171 -3.52 -9.00 -2.40
C PHE A 171 -3.68 -9.99 -3.56
N PHE A 172 -4.27 -11.16 -3.29
CA PHE A 172 -4.48 -12.18 -4.31
C PHE A 172 -5.35 -11.66 -5.45
N ARG A 173 -6.42 -10.94 -5.14
CA ARG A 173 -7.29 -10.35 -6.14
C ARG A 173 -6.54 -9.36 -7.03
N ALA A 174 -5.78 -8.45 -6.44
CA ALA A 174 -4.99 -7.48 -7.18
C ALA A 174 -3.91 -8.17 -8.05
N PHE A 175 -3.26 -9.23 -7.52
CA PHE A 175 -2.30 -10.04 -8.25
C PHE A 175 -2.93 -10.70 -9.49
N ILE A 176 -4.08 -11.33 -9.34
CA ILE A 176 -4.77 -12.01 -10.45
C ILE A 176 -5.23 -11.01 -11.53
N GLU A 177 -5.76 -9.85 -11.13
CA GLU A 177 -6.18 -8.83 -12.10
C GLU A 177 -4.98 -8.25 -12.87
N GLU A 178 -3.85 -8.04 -12.20
CA GLU A 178 -2.60 -7.61 -12.84
C GLU A 178 -2.06 -8.70 -13.78
N PHE A 179 -2.04 -9.96 -13.33
CA PHE A 179 -1.55 -11.09 -14.10
C PHE A 179 -2.34 -11.30 -15.41
N PHE A 180 -3.67 -11.18 -15.36
CA PHE A 180 -4.52 -11.33 -16.54
C PHE A 180 -4.76 -10.02 -17.31
N GLY A 181 -4.29 -8.89 -16.80
CA GLY A 181 -4.47 -7.56 -17.41
C GLY A 181 -5.93 -7.11 -17.50
N LYS A 182 -6.82 -7.65 -16.68
CA LYS A 182 -8.26 -7.31 -16.68
C LYS A 182 -8.92 -7.57 -15.34
N PRO A 183 -9.95 -6.78 -14.98
CA PRO A 183 -10.76 -7.04 -13.79
C PRO A 183 -11.46 -8.39 -13.89
N ILE A 184 -11.63 -9.08 -12.75
CA ILE A 184 -12.41 -10.32 -12.65
C ILE A 184 -13.74 -10.08 -11.93
N LYS A 185 -14.73 -10.96 -12.15
CA LYS A 185 -16.04 -10.88 -11.50
C LYS A 185 -16.06 -11.70 -10.19
N PRO A 186 -16.90 -11.33 -9.22
CA PRO A 186 -17.67 -10.08 -9.16
C PRO A 186 -16.76 -8.86 -9.04
N ALA A 187 -17.27 -7.64 -9.25
CA ALA A 187 -16.48 -6.41 -9.07
C ALA A 187 -15.94 -6.33 -7.63
N TRP A 188 -14.75 -5.71 -7.45
CA TRP A 188 -14.07 -5.72 -6.15
C TRP A 188 -14.95 -5.23 -5.00
N HIS A 189 -15.70 -4.14 -5.18
CA HIS A 189 -16.56 -3.59 -4.14
C HIS A 189 -17.68 -4.55 -3.71
N GLU A 190 -18.18 -5.37 -4.62
CA GLU A 190 -19.18 -6.40 -4.34
C GLU A 190 -18.54 -7.58 -3.60
N PHE A 191 -17.40 -8.06 -4.07
CA PHE A 191 -16.62 -9.09 -3.38
C PHE A 191 -16.22 -8.65 -1.97
N ALA A 192 -15.75 -7.41 -1.80
CA ALA A 192 -15.40 -6.86 -0.50
C ALA A 192 -16.57 -6.87 0.50
N ARG A 193 -17.79 -6.52 0.03
CA ARG A 193 -19.00 -6.61 0.87
C ARG A 193 -19.31 -8.04 1.31
N GLN A 194 -19.22 -8.99 0.39
CA GLN A 194 -19.45 -10.41 0.68
C GLN A 194 -18.41 -10.95 1.65
N LEU A 195 -17.13 -10.63 1.44
CA LEU A 195 -16.04 -11.00 2.32
C LEU A 195 -16.26 -10.46 3.74
N ILE A 196 -16.55 -9.17 3.88
CA ILE A 196 -16.76 -8.56 5.20
C ILE A 196 -17.99 -9.18 5.90
N ALA A 197 -19.09 -9.42 5.19
CA ALA A 197 -20.26 -10.08 5.77
C ALA A 197 -19.94 -11.50 6.30
N THR A 198 -18.93 -12.15 5.73
CA THR A 198 -18.49 -13.50 6.14
C THR A 198 -17.49 -13.45 7.30
N VAL A 199 -16.49 -12.54 7.24
CA VAL A 199 -15.36 -12.55 8.19
C VAL A 199 -15.54 -11.61 9.37
N ALA A 200 -16.48 -10.67 9.30
CA ALA A 200 -16.79 -9.71 10.36
C ALA A 200 -18.32 -9.42 10.42
N PRO A 201 -19.16 -10.44 10.63
CA PRO A 201 -20.60 -10.29 10.68
C PRO A 201 -21.04 -9.42 11.88
N GLU A 202 -22.26 -8.87 11.76
CA GLU A 202 -22.95 -8.29 12.91
C GLU A 202 -23.24 -9.38 13.96
N PRO A 203 -23.33 -9.01 15.24
CA PRO A 203 -23.71 -9.96 16.28
C PRO A 203 -25.06 -10.60 15.96
N SER A 204 -25.15 -11.90 16.13
CA SER A 204 -26.42 -12.60 16.01
C SER A 204 -27.39 -12.04 17.04
N LYS A 205 -28.55 -11.53 16.61
CA LYS A 205 -29.61 -11.16 17.55
C LYS A 205 -29.94 -12.42 18.37
N LYS A 206 -29.59 -12.44 19.65
CA LYS A 206 -30.09 -13.48 20.56
C LYS A 206 -31.59 -13.52 20.39
N ARG A 207 -32.14 -14.63 19.91
CA ARG A 207 -33.57 -14.89 20.03
C ARG A 207 -33.89 -14.80 21.51
N GLN A 208 -34.59 -13.75 21.91
CA GLN A 208 -35.14 -13.67 23.25
C GLN A 208 -36.14 -14.84 23.34
N SER A 209 -35.73 -15.85 24.10
CA SER A 209 -36.56 -16.99 24.48
C SER A 209 -37.39 -16.57 25.69
#